data_cfd15220aafbc873cb80e2a5df7ed53e
#
_entry.id   cfd15220aafbc873cb80e2a5df7ed53e
#
_cell.length_a   1.000
_cell.length_b   1.000
_cell.length_c   1.000
_cell.angle_alpha   90.00
_cell.angle_beta   90.00
_cell.angle_gamma   90.00
#
_symmetry.space_group_name_H-M   'P 1'
#
loop_
_entity.id
_entity.type
_entity.pdbx_description
1 polymer ?
#
loop_
_entity_poly.entity_id
_entity_poly.type
_entity_poly.pdbx_seq_one_letter_code
_entity_poly.pdbx_strand_id
1 'polypeptide(L)'
;MKRAIKLFGFSLMMTILFVGCGTSSDDELTGNPKNPKKEYPQTPMHFTEPNDTSGKKTSPDSMVIDMLPKTQYIELTQEQKALVAKSNDFSFNLYRAIHAADHQKSNITSPLSVAYVLGMLNDGANGNTAKEISQVLGFGATKQAINEYCKALIDQAPIADPSVILQIANMVAANQDVTLEKDFKNDMQNYYSAEVASLDFSKQSSVDYLNTWCKEKSGGMIPSIIDALSPEDLLVLMNAVYFKATWTEKFDEKETQEEVFTKADGSTIKLPMMHRNAQIRYCTNEVYTGIWLPFGSGDRWSMKVLLPEEGKTIDDIVKSLTGESWENNYWQHAIVDIKMPRFSTKSDIMLNDMVSKLGAPSIFDPQKADFSLISKNQKQFYVSQMKQKAAIEVNEEGTKTTAVTVSMMTGSNIVNGKGEFHANRPFVYVIQEWSSGAIFFIGTFQGN
;
A
#
# COMPACT_ATOMS: atom_id res chain seq x y z
N MET A 1 -48.16 11.34 -28.63
CA MET A 1 -46.86 10.89 -29.15
C MET A 1 -45.75 11.58 -28.36
N LYS A 2 -45.26 10.88 -27.33
CA LYS A 2 -44.11 11.36 -26.51
C LYS A 2 -42.86 10.70 -27.10
N ARG A 3 -42.00 11.47 -27.76
CA ARG A 3 -40.66 11.02 -28.12
C ARG A 3 -39.78 11.05 -26.88
N ALA A 4 -39.37 9.88 -26.45
CA ALA A 4 -38.31 9.71 -25.46
C ALA A 4 -36.97 10.00 -26.13
N ILE A 5 -36.31 11.05 -25.73
CA ILE A 5 -34.93 11.34 -26.09
C ILE A 5 -34.08 10.43 -25.22
N LYS A 6 -33.49 9.38 -25.81
CA LYS A 6 -32.42 8.61 -25.17
C LYS A 6 -31.16 9.48 -25.17
N LEU A 7 -30.82 10.04 -24.02
CA LEU A 7 -29.47 10.55 -23.78
C LEU A 7 -28.54 9.32 -23.69
N PHE A 8 -27.74 9.11 -24.71
CA PHE A 8 -26.57 8.23 -24.64
C PHE A 8 -25.46 8.99 -23.93
N GLY A 9 -25.27 8.73 -22.64
CA GLY A 9 -24.09 9.16 -21.90
C GLY A 9 -22.95 8.19 -22.21
N PHE A 10 -21.86 8.68 -22.76
CA PHE A 10 -20.61 7.93 -22.88
C PHE A 10 -20.01 7.80 -21.48
N SER A 11 -19.91 6.57 -20.98
CA SER A 11 -19.34 6.28 -19.68
C SER A 11 -17.88 5.87 -19.81
N LEU A 12 -16.98 6.60 -19.16
CA LEU A 12 -15.60 6.17 -18.94
C LEU A 12 -15.60 5.26 -17.72
N MET A 13 -15.35 3.98 -17.90
CA MET A 13 -15.16 3.06 -16.79
C MET A 13 -13.70 3.11 -16.36
N MET A 14 -13.47 3.55 -15.13
CA MET A 14 -12.17 3.58 -14.54
C MET A 14 -12.15 2.70 -13.29
N THR A 15 -11.35 1.67 -13.34
CA THR A 15 -11.21 0.72 -12.23
C THR A 15 -9.81 0.81 -11.67
N ILE A 16 -9.71 1.06 -10.37
CA ILE A 16 -8.45 1.17 -9.64
C ILE A 16 -8.23 -0.06 -8.78
N LEU A 17 -7.04 -0.64 -8.86
CA LEU A 17 -6.66 -1.88 -8.22
C LEU A 17 -5.54 -1.74 -7.22
N PHE A 18 -5.69 -2.40 -6.05
CA PHE A 18 -4.69 -2.38 -5.00
C PHE A 18 -4.57 -3.72 -4.27
N VAL A 19 -3.35 -4.04 -3.85
CA VAL A 19 -3.05 -5.28 -3.16
C VAL A 19 -2.27 -5.06 -1.89
N GLY A 20 -2.74 -5.65 -0.83
CA GLY A 20 -2.00 -5.84 0.41
C GLY A 20 -1.51 -7.28 0.56
N CYS A 21 -0.71 -7.51 1.57
CA CYS A 21 -0.03 -8.73 1.94
C CYS A 21 -0.92 -9.96 2.20
N GLY A 22 -0.52 -11.16 1.79
CA GLY A 22 -1.17 -12.39 2.21
C GLY A 22 -0.77 -13.68 1.53
N THR A 23 -1.39 -14.74 1.89
CA THR A 23 -0.95 -16.11 1.74
C THR A 23 -1.54 -16.85 0.55
N SER A 24 -0.76 -17.76 -0.02
CA SER A 24 -1.26 -18.83 -0.90
C SER A 24 -1.48 -20.12 -0.10
N SER A 25 -2.64 -20.73 -0.23
CA SER A 25 -2.80 -22.17 0.04
C SER A 25 -2.35 -22.95 -1.17
N ASP A 26 -1.51 -23.97 -0.95
CA ASP A 26 -1.09 -24.92 -1.97
C ASP A 26 -2.29 -25.74 -2.43
N ASP A 27 -2.65 -25.62 -3.70
CA ASP A 27 -3.38 -26.65 -4.43
C ASP A 27 -2.58 -26.99 -5.67
N GLU A 28 -2.01 -28.22 -5.65
CA GLU A 28 -1.39 -28.85 -6.79
C GLU A 28 -2.40 -29.05 -7.93
N LEU A 29 -2.15 -28.40 -9.06
CA LEU A 29 -2.69 -28.84 -10.34
C LEU A 29 -1.57 -28.91 -11.37
N THR A 30 -1.25 -30.13 -11.72
CA THR A 30 -0.39 -30.53 -12.83
C THR A 30 -0.98 -30.11 -14.17
N GLY A 31 -0.18 -29.41 -15.00
CA GLY A 31 -0.55 -29.15 -16.39
C GLY A 31 0.31 -28.10 -17.06
N ASN A 32 1.39 -28.56 -17.70
CA ASN A 32 2.33 -27.73 -18.43
C ASN A 32 1.82 -27.39 -19.84
N PRO A 33 1.90 -26.15 -20.31
CA PRO A 33 2.46 -25.92 -21.64
C PRO A 33 3.58 -24.89 -21.64
N LYS A 34 4.60 -25.24 -22.37
CA LYS A 34 5.86 -24.55 -22.63
C LYS A 34 5.65 -23.10 -23.10
N ASN A 35 6.29 -22.16 -22.40
CA ASN A 35 6.58 -20.83 -22.91
C ASN A 35 8.05 -20.45 -22.65
N PRO A 36 8.76 -19.79 -23.55
CA PRO A 36 10.21 -19.69 -23.54
C PRO A 36 10.71 -18.80 -22.39
N LYS A 37 11.61 -19.36 -21.59
CA LYS A 37 12.38 -18.67 -20.57
C LYS A 37 13.24 -17.57 -21.21
N LYS A 38 13.07 -16.33 -20.79
CA LYS A 38 14.15 -15.34 -20.89
C LYS A 38 15.17 -15.69 -19.82
N GLU A 39 16.29 -16.23 -20.24
CA GLU A 39 17.46 -16.45 -19.39
C GLU A 39 18.11 -15.11 -19.04
N TYR A 40 18.22 -14.85 -17.77
CA TYR A 40 19.16 -13.85 -17.26
C TYR A 40 20.56 -14.47 -17.28
N PRO A 41 21.60 -13.76 -17.73
CA PRO A 41 22.95 -14.30 -17.81
C PRO A 41 23.47 -14.65 -16.41
N GLN A 42 23.61 -15.93 -16.14
CA GLN A 42 24.37 -16.45 -15.01
C GLN A 42 25.85 -16.39 -15.39
N THR A 43 26.55 -15.40 -14.90
CA THR A 43 28.01 -15.38 -15.00
C THR A 43 28.57 -16.31 -13.93
N PRO A 44 29.30 -17.36 -14.26
CA PRO A 44 30.00 -18.19 -13.27
C PRO A 44 31.12 -17.35 -12.67
N MET A 45 31.07 -17.06 -11.38
CA MET A 45 32.22 -16.51 -10.67
C MET A 45 33.28 -17.58 -10.50
N HIS A 46 34.36 -17.46 -11.24
CA HIS A 46 35.61 -18.18 -11.00
C HIS A 46 36.27 -17.60 -9.74
N PHE A 47 36.32 -18.38 -8.68
CA PHE A 47 37.14 -18.07 -7.51
C PHE A 47 38.60 -18.33 -7.83
N THR A 48 39.42 -17.31 -7.94
CA THR A 48 40.85 -17.39 -7.80
C THR A 48 41.21 -17.01 -6.37
N GLU A 49 41.80 -17.95 -5.63
CA GLU A 49 42.31 -17.66 -4.29
C GLU A 49 43.46 -16.65 -4.39
N PRO A 50 43.42 -15.55 -3.60
CA PRO A 50 44.59 -14.70 -3.44
C PRO A 50 45.56 -15.38 -2.45
N ASN A 51 46.78 -15.63 -2.88
CA ASN A 51 47.92 -15.94 -2.00
C ASN A 51 48.19 -14.71 -1.12
N ASP A 52 47.73 -14.74 0.11
CA ASP A 52 48.13 -13.75 1.12
C ASP A 52 49.10 -14.39 2.14
N THR A 53 50.34 -13.90 2.12
CA THR A 53 51.41 -14.22 3.06
C THR A 53 51.58 -13.21 4.16
N SER A 54 50.52 -12.66 4.72
CA SER A 54 50.58 -11.78 5.90
C SER A 54 49.60 -12.26 6.98
N GLY A 55 50.15 -12.89 8.02
CA GLY A 55 49.39 -13.49 9.10
C GLY A 55 48.68 -12.51 10.02
N LYS A 56 47.51 -12.00 9.59
CA LYS A 56 46.53 -11.44 10.46
C LYS A 56 45.28 -12.32 10.40
N LYS A 57 45.00 -13.00 11.53
CA LYS A 57 43.71 -13.70 11.72
C LYS A 57 42.57 -12.68 11.74
N THR A 58 41.90 -12.50 10.59
CA THR A 58 40.60 -11.87 10.53
C THR A 58 39.55 -12.88 11.00
N SER A 59 38.69 -12.51 11.92
CA SER A 59 37.64 -13.39 12.40
C SER A 59 36.60 -13.64 11.26
N PRO A 60 36.03 -14.86 11.15
CA PRO A 60 35.05 -15.16 10.09
C PRO A 60 33.81 -14.26 10.10
N ASP A 61 33.49 -13.63 11.22
CA ASP A 61 32.31 -12.77 11.39
C ASP A 61 32.40 -11.44 10.64
N SER A 62 33.62 -10.93 10.33
CA SER A 62 33.75 -9.65 9.62
C SER A 62 33.52 -9.75 8.10
N MET A 63 33.64 -10.95 7.51
CA MET A 63 33.42 -11.16 6.06
C MET A 63 31.95 -11.35 5.68
N VAL A 64 31.10 -11.80 6.63
CA VAL A 64 29.68 -12.04 6.35
C VAL A 64 28.88 -10.73 6.34
N ILE A 65 29.33 -9.72 7.09
CA ILE A 65 28.62 -8.44 7.23
C ILE A 65 28.66 -7.59 5.94
N ASP A 66 29.70 -7.72 5.14
CA ASP A 66 29.84 -6.95 3.89
C ASP A 66 29.08 -7.53 2.69
N MET A 67 28.52 -8.75 2.81
CA MET A 67 27.77 -9.41 1.75
C MET A 67 26.25 -9.25 1.84
N LEU A 68 25.71 -8.68 2.93
CA LEU A 68 24.28 -8.40 3.02
C LEU A 68 23.93 -7.12 2.25
N PRO A 69 22.88 -7.16 1.42
CA PRO A 69 22.41 -5.96 0.75
C PRO A 69 22.08 -4.89 1.79
N LYS A 70 22.67 -3.69 1.63
CA LYS A 70 22.47 -2.58 2.58
C LYS A 70 21.10 -1.95 2.33
N THR A 71 20.42 -1.60 3.42
CA THR A 71 19.21 -0.77 3.36
C THR A 71 19.55 0.63 2.84
N GLN A 72 18.58 1.25 2.15
CA GLN A 72 18.71 2.57 1.58
C GLN A 72 17.68 3.52 2.19
N TYR A 73 18.05 4.79 2.38
CA TYR A 73 17.07 5.82 2.70
C TYR A 73 16.32 6.22 1.44
N ILE A 74 15.03 6.47 1.56
CA ILE A 74 14.28 7.18 0.54
C ILE A 74 14.67 8.65 0.67
N GLU A 75 15.41 9.14 -0.32
CA GLU A 75 15.87 10.53 -0.33
C GLU A 75 14.82 11.40 -1.01
N LEU A 76 14.23 12.29 -0.22
CA LEU A 76 13.26 13.28 -0.67
C LEU A 76 13.89 14.67 -0.65
N THR A 77 13.61 15.48 -1.68
CA THR A 77 13.92 16.91 -1.69
C THR A 77 13.13 17.64 -0.61
N GLN A 78 13.48 18.90 -0.30
CA GLN A 78 12.73 19.69 0.68
C GLN A 78 11.28 19.92 0.26
N GLU A 79 11.01 20.09 -1.05
CA GLU A 79 9.67 20.21 -1.59
C GLU A 79 8.87 18.90 -1.42
N GLN A 80 9.48 17.77 -1.73
CA GLN A 80 8.87 16.45 -1.54
C GLN A 80 8.61 16.13 -0.06
N LYS A 81 9.54 16.49 0.84
CA LYS A 81 9.33 16.37 2.31
C LYS A 81 8.13 17.17 2.79
N ALA A 82 7.94 18.38 2.26
CA ALA A 82 6.77 19.19 2.58
C ALA A 82 5.44 18.56 2.10
N LEU A 83 5.48 17.65 1.13
CA LEU A 83 4.31 16.90 0.68
C LEU A 83 4.00 15.68 1.54
N VAL A 84 4.96 15.16 2.32
CA VAL A 84 4.74 13.95 3.14
C VAL A 84 3.60 14.15 4.13
N ALA A 85 3.64 15.23 4.94
CA ALA A 85 2.57 15.51 5.91
C ALA A 85 1.21 15.64 5.22
N LYS A 86 1.14 16.31 4.06
CA LYS A 86 -0.09 16.46 3.25
C LYS A 86 -0.57 15.13 2.67
N SER A 87 0.35 14.29 2.19
CA SER A 87 0.04 12.93 1.74
C SER A 87 -0.47 12.06 2.88
N ASN A 88 0.08 12.22 4.09
CA ASN A 88 -0.41 11.53 5.27
C ASN A 88 -1.77 12.06 5.71
N ASP A 89 -2.04 13.37 5.61
CA ASP A 89 -3.38 13.95 5.83
C ASP A 89 -4.40 13.38 4.83
N PHE A 90 -4.04 13.31 3.54
CA PHE A 90 -4.88 12.63 2.55
C PHE A 90 -5.15 11.18 2.95
N SER A 91 -4.12 10.45 3.40
CA SER A 91 -4.22 9.06 3.83
C SER A 91 -5.20 8.88 4.98
N PHE A 92 -5.12 9.73 6.01
CA PHE A 92 -6.02 9.69 7.15
C PHE A 92 -7.44 10.16 6.81
N ASN A 93 -7.58 11.18 5.96
CA ASN A 93 -8.89 11.66 5.51
C ASN A 93 -9.62 10.62 4.67
N LEU A 94 -8.91 9.96 3.75
CA LEU A 94 -9.45 8.86 2.95
C LEU A 94 -9.87 7.69 3.85
N TYR A 95 -8.97 7.31 4.78
CA TYR A 95 -9.27 6.22 5.70
C TYR A 95 -10.47 6.54 6.60
N ARG A 96 -10.58 7.77 7.08
CA ARG A 96 -11.74 8.25 7.86
C ARG A 96 -13.05 8.13 7.08
N ALA A 97 -13.03 8.48 5.79
CA ALA A 97 -14.21 8.32 4.94
C ALA A 97 -14.57 6.85 4.70
N ILE A 98 -13.57 5.97 4.52
CA ILE A 98 -13.75 4.51 4.38
C ILE A 98 -14.33 3.92 5.66
N HIS A 99 -13.73 4.23 6.80
CA HIS A 99 -14.16 3.73 8.11
C HIS A 99 -15.59 4.19 8.45
N ALA A 100 -15.93 5.43 8.15
CA ALA A 100 -17.27 5.96 8.38
C ALA A 100 -18.36 5.28 7.53
N ALA A 101 -18.00 4.71 6.38
CA ALA A 101 -18.95 3.99 5.52
C ALA A 101 -19.31 2.59 6.07
N ASP A 102 -18.39 1.93 6.77
CA ASP A 102 -18.61 0.65 7.45
C ASP A 102 -17.68 0.50 8.66
N HIS A 103 -18.05 1.16 9.75
CA HIS A 103 -17.26 1.22 10.98
C HIS A 103 -17.29 -0.08 11.82
N GLN A 104 -18.09 -1.07 11.44
CA GLN A 104 -18.20 -2.34 12.16
C GLN A 104 -17.39 -3.48 11.57
N LYS A 105 -16.78 -3.27 10.40
CA LYS A 105 -15.97 -4.29 9.73
C LYS A 105 -14.49 -3.97 9.78
N SER A 106 -13.72 -5.05 9.89
CA SER A 106 -12.29 -4.99 9.59
C SER A 106 -12.09 -4.52 8.15
N ASN A 107 -11.22 -3.57 7.95
CA ASN A 107 -10.92 -3.05 6.62
C ASN A 107 -9.44 -2.69 6.47
N ILE A 108 -9.00 -2.59 5.22
CA ILE A 108 -7.66 -2.14 4.86
C ILE A 108 -7.73 -1.32 3.58
N THR A 109 -6.91 -0.29 3.50
CA THR A 109 -6.70 0.51 2.30
C THR A 109 -5.22 0.81 2.11
N SER A 110 -4.82 1.05 0.86
CA SER A 110 -3.55 1.67 0.52
C SER A 110 -3.81 3.09 0.01
N PRO A 111 -3.72 4.11 0.86
CA PRO A 111 -3.98 5.48 0.44
C PRO A 111 -3.00 5.97 -0.63
N LEU A 112 -1.73 5.54 -0.53
CA LEU A 112 -0.69 5.90 -1.49
C LEU A 112 -1.02 5.40 -2.90
N SER A 113 -1.60 4.23 -2.99
CA SER A 113 -2.11 3.70 -4.25
C SER A 113 -3.21 4.56 -4.86
N VAL A 114 -4.17 5.02 -4.04
CA VAL A 114 -5.22 5.97 -4.51
C VAL A 114 -4.56 7.28 -4.97
N ALA A 115 -3.52 7.73 -4.24
CA ALA A 115 -2.76 8.91 -4.63
C ALA A 115 -2.09 8.75 -5.99
N TYR A 116 -1.52 7.59 -6.31
CA TYR A 116 -0.92 7.34 -7.64
C TYR A 116 -1.94 7.45 -8.76
N VAL A 117 -3.11 6.85 -8.58
CA VAL A 117 -4.14 6.93 -9.62
C VAL A 117 -4.72 8.32 -9.75
N LEU A 118 -4.97 9.03 -8.65
CA LEU A 118 -5.38 10.43 -8.70
C LEU A 118 -4.30 11.31 -9.34
N GLY A 119 -3.03 11.01 -9.10
CA GLY A 119 -1.91 11.68 -9.76
C GLY A 119 -1.91 11.44 -11.28
N MET A 120 -2.06 10.19 -11.72
CA MET A 120 -2.20 9.86 -13.15
C MET A 120 -3.41 10.57 -13.79
N LEU A 121 -4.54 10.65 -13.07
CA LEU A 121 -5.70 11.44 -13.49
C LEU A 121 -5.39 12.93 -13.60
N ASN A 122 -4.62 13.47 -12.64
CA ASN A 122 -4.25 14.88 -12.63
C ASN A 122 -3.45 15.30 -13.86
N ASP A 123 -2.62 14.40 -14.40
CA ASP A 123 -1.87 14.64 -15.62
C ASP A 123 -2.78 14.77 -16.85
N GLY A 124 -3.88 14.02 -16.86
CA GLY A 124 -4.89 14.10 -17.89
C GLY A 124 -5.95 15.19 -17.67
N ALA A 125 -5.99 15.77 -16.47
CA ALA A 125 -7.00 16.73 -16.08
C ALA A 125 -6.64 18.18 -16.43
N ASN A 126 -7.67 19.00 -16.63
CA ASN A 126 -7.56 20.43 -16.90
C ASN A 126 -8.55 21.22 -16.07
N GLY A 127 -8.39 22.55 -16.04
CA GLY A 127 -9.35 23.48 -15.44
C GLY A 127 -9.68 23.18 -13.96
N ASN A 128 -10.98 23.07 -13.66
CA ASN A 128 -11.45 22.82 -12.29
C ASN A 128 -11.14 21.39 -11.82
N THR A 129 -11.21 20.41 -12.69
CA THR A 129 -10.93 19.00 -12.38
C THR A 129 -9.49 18.84 -11.88
N ALA A 130 -8.52 19.44 -12.55
CA ALA A 130 -7.12 19.41 -12.11
C ALA A 130 -6.93 20.11 -10.75
N LYS A 131 -7.63 21.23 -10.51
CA LYS A 131 -7.57 21.93 -9.21
C LYS A 131 -8.12 21.09 -8.07
N GLU A 132 -9.26 20.44 -8.26
CA GLU A 132 -9.87 19.56 -7.26
C GLU A 132 -8.93 18.39 -6.92
N ILE A 133 -8.36 17.71 -7.93
CA ILE A 133 -7.43 16.61 -7.70
C ILE A 133 -6.18 17.11 -6.96
N SER A 134 -5.56 18.20 -7.41
CA SER A 134 -4.38 18.77 -6.76
C SER A 134 -4.67 19.21 -5.32
N GLN A 135 -5.87 19.73 -5.06
CA GLN A 135 -6.29 20.11 -3.71
C GLN A 135 -6.41 18.89 -2.78
N VAL A 136 -7.00 17.79 -3.27
CA VAL A 136 -7.17 16.55 -2.51
C VAL A 136 -5.81 15.90 -2.21
N LEU A 137 -4.92 15.81 -3.21
CA LEU A 137 -3.63 15.12 -3.09
C LEU A 137 -2.56 15.90 -2.35
N GLY A 138 -2.52 17.21 -2.52
CA GLY A 138 -1.39 17.99 -2.06
C GLY A 138 -1.76 19.40 -1.59
N PHE A 139 -3.02 19.66 -1.23
CA PHE A 139 -3.48 21.00 -0.81
C PHE A 139 -3.05 22.10 -1.79
N GLY A 140 -3.26 21.87 -3.08
CA GLY A 140 -2.95 22.80 -4.15
C GLY A 140 -1.48 22.82 -4.58
N ALA A 141 -0.71 21.77 -4.30
CA ALA A 141 0.62 21.59 -4.89
C ALA A 141 0.52 21.53 -6.42
N THR A 142 1.61 21.92 -7.09
CA THR A 142 1.66 21.84 -8.55
C THR A 142 1.61 20.39 -9.00
N LYS A 143 1.08 20.14 -10.20
CA LYS A 143 1.09 18.83 -10.83
C LYS A 143 2.50 18.23 -10.87
N GLN A 144 3.48 19.04 -11.26
CA GLN A 144 4.89 18.64 -11.30
C GLN A 144 5.40 18.15 -9.93
N ALA A 145 5.13 18.88 -8.84
CA ALA A 145 5.57 18.49 -7.50
C ALA A 145 4.91 17.17 -7.05
N ILE A 146 3.63 16.97 -7.37
CA ILE A 146 2.93 15.72 -7.09
C ILE A 146 3.56 14.55 -7.87
N ASN A 147 3.82 14.74 -9.16
CA ASN A 147 4.44 13.75 -10.03
C ASN A 147 5.83 13.34 -9.54
N GLU A 148 6.66 14.29 -9.21
CA GLU A 148 8.03 14.06 -8.71
C GLU A 148 8.02 13.35 -7.35
N TYR A 149 7.07 13.68 -6.48
CA TYR A 149 6.89 12.97 -5.21
C TYR A 149 6.46 11.51 -5.43
N CYS A 150 5.45 11.28 -6.27
CA CYS A 150 5.01 9.93 -6.61
C CYS A 150 6.15 9.11 -7.21
N LYS A 151 6.89 9.68 -8.17
CA LYS A 151 8.06 9.04 -8.78
C LYS A 151 9.11 8.67 -7.75
N ALA A 152 9.46 9.58 -6.84
CA ALA A 152 10.47 9.32 -5.83
C ALA A 152 10.12 8.09 -4.96
N LEU A 153 8.84 7.93 -4.60
CA LEU A 153 8.39 6.76 -3.83
C LEU A 153 8.32 5.48 -4.70
N ILE A 154 7.86 5.58 -5.95
CA ILE A 154 7.79 4.43 -6.88
C ILE A 154 9.18 3.86 -7.13
N ASP A 155 10.17 4.72 -7.35
CA ASP A 155 11.53 4.31 -7.70
C ASP A 155 12.32 3.79 -6.49
N GLN A 156 12.14 4.39 -5.32
CA GLN A 156 13.02 4.15 -4.16
C GLN A 156 12.43 3.20 -3.11
N ALA A 157 11.12 3.20 -2.90
CA ALA A 157 10.52 2.37 -1.85
C ALA A 157 10.71 0.85 -2.07
N PRO A 158 10.64 0.30 -3.31
CA PRO A 158 10.89 -1.12 -3.56
C PRO A 158 12.30 -1.61 -3.22
N ILE A 159 13.28 -0.71 -3.19
CA ILE A 159 14.69 -1.04 -2.92
C ILE A 159 15.17 -0.55 -1.55
N ALA A 160 14.32 0.07 -0.76
CA ALA A 160 14.68 0.62 0.54
C ALA A 160 15.19 -0.42 1.53
N ASP A 161 14.62 -1.63 1.48
CA ASP A 161 15.06 -2.78 2.27
C ASP A 161 15.01 -4.07 1.43
N PRO A 162 16.17 -4.65 1.08
CA PRO A 162 16.22 -5.87 0.27
C PRO A 162 15.59 -7.11 0.90
N SER A 163 15.33 -7.11 2.20
CA SER A 163 14.63 -8.18 2.92
C SER A 163 13.10 -8.04 2.89
N VAL A 164 12.60 -6.95 2.31
CA VAL A 164 11.17 -6.66 2.14
C VAL A 164 10.82 -6.69 0.65
N ILE A 165 9.74 -7.35 0.31
CA ILE A 165 9.21 -7.33 -1.06
C ILE A 165 8.11 -6.27 -1.12
N LEU A 166 8.41 -5.18 -1.79
CA LEU A 166 7.42 -4.19 -2.18
C LEU A 166 7.37 -4.10 -3.70
N GLN A 167 6.21 -4.28 -4.28
CA GLN A 167 5.97 -4.06 -5.71
C GLN A 167 4.92 -2.98 -5.88
N ILE A 168 5.23 -2.00 -6.72
CA ILE A 168 4.31 -0.93 -7.12
C ILE A 168 4.22 -1.00 -8.64
N ALA A 169 3.04 -1.23 -9.17
CA ALA A 169 2.82 -1.32 -10.60
C ALA A 169 1.62 -0.47 -11.02
N ASN A 170 1.76 0.25 -12.13
CA ASN A 170 0.73 1.09 -12.71
C ASN A 170 0.43 0.66 -14.15
N MET A 171 -0.82 0.78 -14.55
CA MET A 171 -1.29 0.45 -15.89
C MET A 171 -2.25 1.53 -16.39
N VAL A 172 -2.05 1.91 -17.64
CA VAL A 172 -3.00 2.68 -18.44
C VAL A 172 -3.45 1.80 -19.60
N ALA A 173 -4.65 1.27 -19.51
CA ALA A 173 -5.27 0.54 -20.62
C ALA A 173 -6.27 1.45 -21.34
N ALA A 174 -5.98 1.79 -22.58
CA ALA A 174 -6.86 2.58 -23.42
C ALA A 174 -7.64 1.67 -24.38
N ASN A 175 -8.93 1.98 -24.61
CA ASN A 175 -9.66 1.36 -25.69
C ASN A 175 -8.94 1.64 -27.01
N GLN A 176 -8.89 0.66 -27.90
CA GLN A 176 -8.18 0.78 -29.20
C GLN A 176 -8.61 2.00 -30.03
N ASP A 177 -9.83 2.50 -29.80
CA ASP A 177 -10.36 3.67 -30.50
C ASP A 177 -9.94 5.01 -29.87
N VAL A 178 -9.21 4.97 -28.75
CA VAL A 178 -8.71 6.15 -28.04
C VAL A 178 -7.26 6.41 -28.43
N THR A 179 -6.97 7.58 -28.96
CA THR A 179 -5.62 8.05 -29.20
C THR A 179 -5.15 8.89 -28.02
N LEU A 180 -4.24 8.35 -27.20
CA LEU A 180 -3.67 9.06 -26.08
C LEU A 180 -2.73 10.18 -26.53
N GLU A 181 -2.83 11.36 -25.92
CA GLU A 181 -1.88 12.44 -26.11
C GLU A 181 -0.46 12.01 -25.72
N LYS A 182 0.51 12.49 -26.52
CA LYS A 182 1.91 12.13 -26.33
C LYS A 182 2.45 12.53 -24.95
N ASP A 183 2.10 13.73 -24.51
CA ASP A 183 2.58 14.26 -23.23
C ASP A 183 1.99 13.46 -22.08
N PHE A 184 0.69 13.16 -22.07
CA PHE A 184 0.05 12.28 -21.10
C PHE A 184 0.74 10.90 -21.04
N LYS A 185 0.96 10.27 -22.21
CA LYS A 185 1.65 8.98 -22.27
C LYS A 185 3.07 9.03 -21.69
N ASN A 186 3.81 10.10 -22.01
CA ASN A 186 5.15 10.31 -21.48
C ASN A 186 5.13 10.49 -19.95
N ASP A 187 4.19 11.26 -19.41
CA ASP A 187 4.07 11.48 -17.97
C ASP A 187 3.73 10.18 -17.24
N MET A 188 2.82 9.36 -17.79
CA MET A 188 2.51 8.02 -17.25
C MET A 188 3.75 7.14 -17.14
N GLN A 189 4.58 7.13 -18.16
CA GLN A 189 5.81 6.32 -18.20
C GLN A 189 6.91 6.89 -17.31
N ASN A 190 7.10 8.22 -17.32
CA ASN A 190 8.22 8.87 -16.63
C ASN A 190 8.01 9.02 -15.13
N TYR A 191 6.79 9.32 -14.67
CA TYR A 191 6.49 9.61 -13.28
C TYR A 191 5.85 8.44 -12.54
N TYR A 192 5.10 7.60 -13.26
CA TYR A 192 4.35 6.50 -12.64
C TYR A 192 4.86 5.11 -13.04
N SER A 193 5.90 5.04 -13.90
CA SER A 193 6.41 3.77 -14.46
C SER A 193 5.28 2.88 -15.01
N ALA A 194 4.23 3.54 -15.58
CA ALA A 194 3.03 2.86 -15.98
C ALA A 194 3.22 2.07 -17.28
N GLU A 195 2.73 0.85 -17.29
CA GLU A 195 2.51 0.09 -18.54
C GLU A 195 1.35 0.71 -19.30
N VAL A 196 1.52 0.97 -20.60
CA VAL A 196 0.48 1.54 -21.46
C VAL A 196 0.07 0.52 -22.52
N ALA A 197 -1.19 0.11 -22.48
CA ALA A 197 -1.77 -0.86 -23.41
C ALA A 197 -2.93 -0.26 -24.20
N SER A 198 -3.08 -0.67 -25.46
CA SER A 198 -4.28 -0.40 -26.28
C SER A 198 -5.00 -1.72 -26.51
N LEU A 199 -6.26 -1.81 -26.06
CA LEU A 199 -7.03 -3.05 -25.99
C LEU A 199 -8.40 -2.87 -26.65
N ASP A 200 -8.95 -3.94 -27.22
CA ASP A 200 -10.32 -3.99 -27.68
C ASP A 200 -11.26 -4.33 -26.51
N PHE A 201 -11.89 -3.31 -25.94
CA PHE A 201 -12.75 -3.48 -24.76
C PHE A 201 -14.07 -4.25 -25.02
N SER A 202 -14.37 -4.56 -26.28
CA SER A 202 -15.46 -5.47 -26.62
C SER A 202 -15.15 -6.94 -26.39
N LYS A 203 -13.87 -7.29 -26.16
CA LYS A 203 -13.41 -8.68 -26.06
C LYS A 203 -13.17 -9.11 -24.63
N GLN A 204 -13.61 -10.32 -24.30
CA GLN A 204 -13.30 -10.95 -23.02
C GLN A 204 -11.78 -11.07 -22.75
N SER A 205 -10.98 -11.27 -23.80
CA SER A 205 -9.52 -11.33 -23.69
C SER A 205 -8.88 -10.07 -23.10
N SER A 206 -9.52 -8.91 -23.23
CA SER A 206 -9.07 -7.66 -22.61
C SER A 206 -9.31 -7.66 -21.08
N VAL A 207 -10.44 -8.18 -20.64
CA VAL A 207 -10.74 -8.41 -19.22
C VAL A 207 -9.73 -9.41 -18.63
N ASP A 208 -9.51 -10.52 -19.33
CA ASP A 208 -8.57 -11.57 -18.91
C ASP A 208 -7.13 -11.04 -18.81
N TYR A 209 -6.70 -10.22 -19.78
CA TYR A 209 -5.39 -9.56 -19.76
C TYR A 209 -5.21 -8.67 -18.53
N LEU A 210 -6.18 -7.80 -18.25
CA LEU A 210 -6.11 -6.88 -17.11
C LEU A 210 -6.16 -7.62 -15.76
N ASN A 211 -6.99 -8.66 -15.65
CA ASN A 211 -7.03 -9.49 -14.45
C ASN A 211 -5.74 -10.31 -14.25
N THR A 212 -5.16 -10.84 -15.34
CA THR A 212 -3.87 -11.55 -15.29
C THR A 212 -2.75 -10.61 -14.85
N TRP A 213 -2.68 -9.41 -15.43
CA TRP A 213 -1.72 -8.38 -15.02
C TRP A 213 -1.85 -8.07 -13.51
N CYS A 214 -3.06 -7.90 -13.03
CA CYS A 214 -3.30 -7.65 -11.62
C CYS A 214 -2.84 -8.81 -10.74
N LYS A 215 -3.24 -10.04 -11.07
CA LYS A 215 -2.82 -11.24 -10.33
C LYS A 215 -1.30 -11.34 -10.24
N GLU A 216 -0.59 -11.11 -11.35
CA GLU A 216 0.88 -11.17 -11.39
C GLU A 216 1.52 -10.07 -10.52
N LYS A 217 1.08 -8.82 -10.68
CA LYS A 217 1.62 -7.68 -9.94
C LYS A 217 1.24 -7.70 -8.45
N SER A 218 0.24 -8.47 -8.11
CA SER A 218 -0.24 -8.63 -6.74
C SER A 218 0.29 -9.89 -6.04
N GLY A 219 1.26 -10.59 -6.63
CA GLY A 219 1.74 -11.85 -6.07
C GLY A 219 0.64 -12.92 -5.93
N GLY A 220 -0.41 -12.84 -6.74
CA GLY A 220 -1.54 -13.77 -6.72
C GLY A 220 -2.67 -13.41 -5.76
N MET A 221 -2.50 -12.36 -4.97
CA MET A 221 -3.44 -11.97 -3.90
C MET A 221 -4.79 -11.49 -4.40
N ILE A 222 -4.80 -10.81 -5.54
CA ILE A 222 -6.03 -10.34 -6.20
C ILE A 222 -6.15 -11.03 -7.55
N PRO A 223 -6.90 -12.13 -7.62
CA PRO A 223 -7.03 -12.92 -8.84
C PRO A 223 -7.84 -12.19 -9.91
N SER A 224 -8.76 -11.31 -9.52
CA SER A 224 -9.55 -10.50 -10.45
C SER A 224 -10.07 -9.24 -9.76
N ILE A 225 -10.36 -8.23 -10.57
CA ILE A 225 -10.96 -6.97 -10.11
C ILE A 225 -11.90 -6.38 -11.14
N ILE A 226 -11.65 -6.63 -12.42
CA ILE A 226 -12.53 -6.23 -13.51
C ILE A 226 -13.43 -7.41 -13.81
N ASP A 227 -14.74 -7.22 -13.62
CA ASP A 227 -15.74 -8.25 -13.93
C ASP A 227 -16.14 -8.21 -15.41
N ALA A 228 -16.23 -7.01 -15.99
CA ALA A 228 -16.53 -6.78 -17.40
C ALA A 228 -16.00 -5.41 -17.87
N LEU A 229 -15.78 -5.27 -19.16
CA LEU A 229 -15.56 -4.01 -19.86
C LEU A 229 -16.73 -3.74 -20.81
N SER A 230 -17.08 -2.47 -20.98
CA SER A 230 -17.99 -2.04 -22.04
C SER A 230 -17.19 -1.58 -23.26
N PRO A 231 -17.66 -1.84 -24.50
CA PRO A 231 -17.07 -1.23 -25.69
C PRO A 231 -17.07 0.31 -25.65
N GLU A 232 -17.93 0.90 -24.81
CA GLU A 232 -18.06 2.35 -24.63
C GLU A 232 -17.08 2.88 -23.58
N ASP A 233 -16.42 2.00 -22.80
CA ASP A 233 -15.37 2.40 -21.87
C ASP A 233 -14.16 2.91 -22.66
N LEU A 234 -13.57 4.01 -22.22
CA LEU A 234 -12.49 4.67 -22.95
C LEU A 234 -11.12 4.37 -22.37
N LEU A 235 -11.04 4.28 -21.04
CA LEU A 235 -9.77 4.14 -20.32
C LEU A 235 -9.96 3.40 -19.01
N VAL A 236 -9.01 2.52 -18.69
CA VAL A 236 -8.87 1.88 -17.37
C VAL A 236 -7.51 2.25 -16.81
N LEU A 237 -7.48 2.91 -15.65
CA LEU A 237 -6.26 3.15 -14.90
C LEU A 237 -6.21 2.16 -13.72
N MET A 238 -5.08 1.50 -13.58
CA MET A 238 -4.88 0.49 -12.55
C MET A 238 -3.58 0.74 -11.80
N ASN A 239 -3.63 0.52 -10.50
CA ASN A 239 -2.44 0.42 -9.67
C ASN A 239 -2.52 -0.86 -8.84
N ALA A 240 -1.40 -1.51 -8.64
CA ALA A 240 -1.23 -2.61 -7.72
C ALA A 240 -0.05 -2.34 -6.80
N VAL A 241 -0.26 -2.45 -5.49
CA VAL A 241 0.81 -2.44 -4.48
C VAL A 241 0.78 -3.77 -3.74
N TYR A 242 1.89 -4.48 -3.78
CA TYR A 242 2.11 -5.73 -3.06
C TYR A 242 3.21 -5.54 -2.04
N PHE A 243 2.93 -5.86 -0.79
CA PHE A 243 3.86 -5.77 0.32
C PHE A 243 3.96 -7.12 1.03
N LYS A 244 5.19 -7.61 1.20
CA LYS A 244 5.48 -8.85 1.90
C LYS A 244 6.77 -8.71 2.68
N ALA A 245 6.69 -8.86 4.00
CA ALA A 245 7.81 -8.67 4.90
C ALA A 245 7.73 -9.63 6.10
N THR A 246 8.87 -10.05 6.60
CA THR A 246 8.97 -10.74 7.89
C THR A 246 9.15 -9.72 9.00
N TRP A 247 8.70 -10.04 10.22
CA TRP A 247 9.10 -9.26 11.39
C TRP A 247 10.61 -9.29 11.55
N THR A 248 11.21 -8.18 11.93
CA THR A 248 12.65 -8.16 12.32
C THR A 248 12.90 -9.15 13.45
N GLU A 249 12.00 -9.15 14.42
CA GLU A 249 11.96 -10.16 15.48
C GLU A 249 10.61 -10.87 15.40
N LYS A 250 10.64 -12.19 15.11
CA LYS A 250 9.43 -12.99 14.97
C LYS A 250 8.77 -13.30 16.30
N PHE A 251 7.50 -13.62 16.26
CA PHE A 251 6.84 -14.30 17.37
C PHE A 251 7.17 -15.80 17.35
N ASP A 252 7.28 -16.44 18.48
CA ASP A 252 7.41 -17.91 18.56
C ASP A 252 6.01 -18.52 18.44
N GLU A 253 5.81 -19.40 17.47
CA GLU A 253 4.53 -20.10 17.29
C GLU A 253 4.12 -20.90 18.52
N LYS A 254 5.09 -21.36 19.34
CA LYS A 254 4.81 -22.11 20.57
C LYS A 254 4.22 -21.24 21.68
N GLU A 255 4.46 -19.94 21.65
CA GLU A 255 3.91 -18.96 22.57
C GLU A 255 2.53 -18.43 22.11
N THR A 256 2.07 -18.82 20.92
CA THR A 256 0.74 -18.47 20.41
C THR A 256 -0.32 -19.34 21.07
N GLN A 257 -1.30 -18.70 21.72
CA GLN A 257 -2.38 -19.39 22.42
C GLN A 257 -3.74 -18.84 22.05
N GLU A 258 -4.77 -19.70 22.13
CA GLU A 258 -6.17 -19.26 21.95
C GLU A 258 -6.61 -18.40 23.12
N GLU A 259 -6.80 -17.10 22.90
CA GLU A 259 -7.28 -16.16 23.91
C GLU A 259 -8.57 -15.45 23.45
N VAL A 260 -9.25 -14.84 24.40
CA VAL A 260 -10.50 -14.10 24.16
C VAL A 260 -10.19 -12.75 23.51
N PHE A 261 -10.85 -12.48 22.41
CA PHE A 261 -10.92 -11.17 21.75
C PHE A 261 -12.33 -10.61 21.89
N THR A 262 -12.47 -9.40 22.42
CA THR A 262 -13.75 -8.71 22.61
C THR A 262 -13.99 -7.77 21.42
N LYS A 263 -15.04 -8.01 20.64
CA LYS A 263 -15.42 -7.19 19.49
C LYS A 263 -16.03 -5.85 19.92
N ALA A 264 -16.21 -4.93 18.95
CA ALA A 264 -16.80 -3.62 19.20
C ALA A 264 -18.24 -3.68 19.76
N ASP A 265 -19.00 -4.72 19.41
CA ASP A 265 -20.36 -4.96 19.91
C ASP A 265 -20.42 -5.64 21.28
N GLY A 266 -19.26 -5.87 21.92
CA GLY A 266 -19.12 -6.56 23.21
C GLY A 266 -19.17 -8.09 23.12
N SER A 267 -19.46 -8.68 21.96
CA SER A 267 -19.37 -10.13 21.77
C SER A 267 -17.92 -10.60 21.80
N THR A 268 -17.68 -11.85 22.13
CA THR A 268 -16.33 -12.41 22.25
C THR A 268 -16.13 -13.56 21.27
N ILE A 269 -14.90 -13.66 20.76
CA ILE A 269 -14.40 -14.80 19.97
C ILE A 269 -13.07 -15.26 20.57
N LYS A 270 -12.65 -16.48 20.25
CA LYS A 270 -11.29 -16.94 20.50
C LYS A 270 -10.44 -16.77 19.26
N LEU A 271 -9.26 -16.22 19.43
CA LEU A 271 -8.28 -16.02 18.36
C LEU A 271 -6.91 -16.54 18.80
N PRO A 272 -6.08 -17.05 17.88
CA PRO A 272 -4.70 -17.37 18.17
C PRO A 272 -3.93 -16.06 18.43
N MET A 273 -3.60 -15.81 19.71
CA MET A 273 -2.85 -14.63 20.16
C MET A 273 -1.37 -14.96 20.17
N MET A 274 -0.62 -14.32 19.29
CA MET A 274 0.84 -14.33 19.26
C MET A 274 1.35 -13.56 20.48
N HIS A 275 2.39 -14.06 21.13
CA HIS A 275 2.95 -13.47 22.34
C HIS A 275 4.46 -13.34 22.25
N ARG A 276 5.00 -12.21 22.71
CA ARG A 276 6.43 -12.03 22.99
C ARG A 276 6.69 -10.83 23.89
N ASN A 277 7.81 -10.86 24.60
CA ASN A 277 8.40 -9.68 25.24
C ASN A 277 9.49 -9.11 24.32
N ALA A 278 9.43 -7.82 24.03
CA ALA A 278 10.40 -7.19 23.15
C ALA A 278 10.75 -5.76 23.57
N GLN A 279 11.99 -5.35 23.27
CA GLN A 279 12.37 -3.96 23.36
C GLN A 279 12.00 -3.27 22.07
N ILE A 280 10.94 -2.46 22.12
CA ILE A 280 10.39 -1.79 20.94
C ILE A 280 10.10 -0.31 21.22
N ARG A 281 9.75 0.43 20.18
CA ARG A 281 9.19 1.77 20.33
C ARG A 281 7.73 1.66 20.75
N TYR A 282 7.39 2.41 21.79
CA TYR A 282 6.11 2.40 22.47
C TYR A 282 5.65 3.84 22.72
N CYS A 283 4.38 4.11 22.59
CA CYS A 283 3.78 5.40 22.94
C CYS A 283 2.44 5.19 23.64
N THR A 284 2.07 6.17 24.45
CA THR A 284 0.75 6.25 25.06
C THR A 284 0.31 7.70 25.12
N ASN A 285 -0.97 7.95 24.89
CA ASN A 285 -1.61 9.25 25.00
C ASN A 285 -3.05 9.05 25.49
N GLU A 286 -3.86 10.10 25.55
CA GLU A 286 -5.24 10.06 26.05
C GLU A 286 -6.20 9.24 25.16
N VAL A 287 -5.81 8.88 23.94
CA VAL A 287 -6.65 8.21 22.95
C VAL A 287 -6.25 6.76 22.73
N TYR A 288 -4.94 6.49 22.66
CA TYR A 288 -4.44 5.15 22.37
C TYR A 288 -3.07 4.87 22.97
N THR A 289 -2.81 3.61 23.20
CA THR A 289 -1.47 3.03 23.33
C THR A 289 -1.02 2.48 22.00
N GLY A 290 0.23 2.75 21.61
CA GLY A 290 0.80 2.33 20.33
C GLY A 290 2.09 1.55 20.46
N ILE A 291 2.30 0.57 19.59
CA ILE A 291 3.57 -0.15 19.42
C ILE A 291 4.05 0.00 17.97
N TRP A 292 5.37 -0.07 17.83
CA TRP A 292 6.05 -0.02 16.54
C TRP A 292 6.79 -1.33 16.30
N LEU A 293 6.27 -2.16 15.42
CA LEU A 293 6.79 -3.46 15.06
C LEU A 293 7.59 -3.35 13.76
N PRO A 294 8.92 -3.47 13.78
CA PRO A 294 9.74 -3.35 12.59
C PRO A 294 9.66 -4.62 11.72
N PHE A 295 9.79 -4.42 10.41
CA PHE A 295 9.92 -5.45 9.40
C PHE A 295 11.33 -5.52 8.85
N GLY A 296 11.67 -6.66 8.27
CA GLY A 296 12.89 -6.87 7.50
C GLY A 296 14.14 -6.66 8.33
N SER A 297 15.03 -5.78 7.85
CA SER A 297 16.25 -5.38 8.55
C SER A 297 16.00 -4.53 9.82
N GLY A 298 14.79 -4.03 10.02
CA GLY A 298 14.37 -3.34 11.24
C GLY A 298 14.43 -1.82 11.20
N ASP A 299 14.92 -1.22 10.13
CA ASP A 299 15.18 0.21 10.11
C ASP A 299 14.50 0.98 8.95
N ARG A 300 13.69 0.31 8.13
CA ARG A 300 12.96 0.97 7.02
C ARG A 300 11.45 0.80 7.13
N TRP A 301 10.99 -0.40 7.33
CA TRP A 301 9.57 -0.72 7.30
C TRP A 301 9.05 -1.08 8.67
N SER A 302 7.84 -0.67 8.97
CA SER A 302 7.18 -1.02 10.23
C SER A 302 5.67 -1.07 10.13
N MET A 303 5.07 -1.90 10.99
CA MET A 303 3.66 -1.79 11.36
C MET A 303 3.57 -1.06 12.69
N LYS A 304 2.82 0.03 12.73
CA LYS A 304 2.38 0.65 13.97
C LYS A 304 0.99 0.14 14.29
N VAL A 305 0.80 -0.38 15.49
CA VAL A 305 -0.50 -0.88 15.97
C VAL A 305 -0.97 0.03 17.10
N LEU A 306 -2.18 0.55 16.98
CA LEU A 306 -2.79 1.52 17.89
C LEU A 306 -4.01 0.89 18.56
N LEU A 307 -3.96 0.72 19.86
CA LEU A 307 -5.01 0.11 20.68
C LEU A 307 -5.73 1.22 21.46
N PRO A 308 -7.07 1.35 21.36
CA PRO A 308 -7.79 2.39 22.09
C PRO A 308 -7.55 2.31 23.60
N GLU A 309 -7.40 3.44 24.28
CA GLU A 309 -7.39 3.52 25.74
C GLU A 309 -8.75 3.15 26.33
N GLU A 310 -8.79 2.95 27.65
CA GLU A 310 -10.04 2.64 28.35
C GLU A 310 -11.09 3.72 28.10
N GLY A 311 -12.30 3.31 27.70
CA GLY A 311 -13.39 4.23 27.35
C GLY A 311 -13.25 4.89 25.97
N LYS A 312 -12.21 4.57 25.21
CA LYS A 312 -12.01 5.02 23.83
C LYS A 312 -12.34 3.91 22.84
N THR A 313 -12.53 4.32 21.60
CA THR A 313 -12.89 3.44 20.48
C THR A 313 -11.93 3.62 19.29
N ILE A 314 -12.03 2.74 18.29
CA ILE A 314 -11.35 2.94 17.00
C ILE A 314 -11.71 4.29 16.39
N ASP A 315 -12.98 4.70 16.49
CA ASP A 315 -13.46 5.98 15.96
C ASP A 315 -12.67 7.16 16.56
N ASP A 316 -12.37 7.11 17.86
CA ASP A 316 -11.57 8.14 18.52
C ASP A 316 -10.15 8.17 17.98
N ILE A 317 -9.54 7.00 17.77
CA ILE A 317 -8.21 6.92 17.12
C ILE A 317 -8.28 7.52 15.72
N VAL A 318 -9.18 7.03 14.87
CA VAL A 318 -9.29 7.46 13.45
C VAL A 318 -9.55 8.97 13.35
N LYS A 319 -10.31 9.55 14.28
CA LYS A 319 -10.54 11.00 14.34
C LYS A 319 -9.29 11.78 14.77
N SER A 320 -8.46 11.24 15.64
CA SER A 320 -7.28 11.92 16.18
C SER A 320 -6.09 11.95 15.22
N LEU A 321 -6.06 11.06 14.21
CA LEU A 321 -4.94 10.95 13.28
C LEU A 321 -4.97 12.06 12.23
N THR A 322 -3.90 12.84 12.17
CA THR A 322 -3.59 13.82 11.13
C THR A 322 -2.13 13.67 10.72
N GLY A 323 -1.71 14.22 9.59
CA GLY A 323 -0.30 14.24 9.18
C GLY A 323 0.59 14.82 10.27
N GLU A 324 0.18 15.95 10.83
CA GLU A 324 0.91 16.63 11.91
C GLU A 324 0.96 15.81 13.21
N SER A 325 -0.18 15.27 13.69
CA SER A 325 -0.22 14.45 14.90
C SER A 325 0.60 13.17 14.75
N TRP A 326 0.66 12.64 13.54
CA TRP A 326 1.42 11.43 13.20
C TRP A 326 2.93 11.67 13.21
N GLU A 327 3.39 12.78 12.66
CA GLU A 327 4.82 13.17 12.64
C GLU A 327 5.32 13.55 14.03
N ASN A 328 4.52 14.27 14.80
CA ASN A 328 4.86 14.77 16.12
C ASN A 328 4.65 13.76 17.25
N ASN A 329 4.19 12.54 16.95
CA ASN A 329 3.95 11.52 17.96
C ASN A 329 5.29 11.05 18.60
N TYR A 330 5.36 11.14 19.92
CA TYR A 330 6.56 10.77 20.66
C TYR A 330 6.60 9.27 20.97
N TRP A 331 7.59 8.60 20.40
CA TRP A 331 7.85 7.18 20.60
C TRP A 331 9.08 6.99 21.48
N GLN A 332 8.95 6.30 22.59
CA GLN A 332 10.05 5.96 23.51
C GLN A 332 10.37 4.47 23.43
N HIS A 333 11.59 4.09 23.77
CA HIS A 333 11.96 2.68 23.90
C HIS A 333 11.48 2.11 25.24
N ALA A 334 10.79 0.97 25.21
CA ALA A 334 10.32 0.24 26.38
C ALA A 334 10.47 -1.27 26.15
N ILE A 335 10.56 -2.04 27.24
CA ILE A 335 10.33 -3.49 27.21
C ILE A 335 8.82 -3.68 27.31
N VAL A 336 8.22 -4.22 26.26
CA VAL A 336 6.77 -4.36 26.14
C VAL A 336 6.39 -5.83 26.10
N ASP A 337 5.43 -6.20 26.95
CA ASP A 337 4.70 -7.46 26.86
C ASP A 337 3.63 -7.33 25.79
N ILE A 338 3.82 -8.04 24.66
CA ILE A 338 3.02 -7.88 23.44
C ILE A 338 2.16 -9.11 23.23
N LYS A 339 0.85 -8.90 23.15
CA LYS A 339 -0.10 -9.89 22.63
C LYS A 339 -0.86 -9.30 21.45
N MET A 340 -0.86 -10.00 20.33
CA MET A 340 -1.56 -9.57 19.10
C MET A 340 -2.13 -10.79 18.38
N PRO A 341 -3.39 -10.77 17.90
CA PRO A 341 -3.95 -11.91 17.18
C PRO A 341 -3.23 -12.15 15.84
N ARG A 342 -3.19 -13.41 15.39
CA ARG A 342 -3.10 -13.66 13.95
C ARG A 342 -4.36 -13.11 13.32
N PHE A 343 -4.22 -12.39 12.22
CA PHE A 343 -5.39 -11.84 11.54
C PHE A 343 -5.18 -11.71 10.04
N SER A 344 -6.29 -11.69 9.33
CA SER A 344 -6.33 -11.28 7.92
C SER A 344 -7.45 -10.28 7.72
N THR A 345 -7.21 -9.30 6.86
CA THR A 345 -8.24 -8.31 6.47
C THR A 345 -8.25 -8.18 4.97
N LYS A 346 -9.45 -8.18 4.40
CA LYS A 346 -9.66 -7.96 2.96
C LYS A 346 -10.71 -6.88 2.77
N SER A 347 -10.48 -6.02 1.79
CA SER A 347 -11.42 -4.95 1.42
C SER A 347 -11.69 -4.94 -0.07
N ASP A 348 -12.92 -4.62 -0.42
CA ASP A 348 -13.38 -4.31 -1.78
C ASP A 348 -14.23 -3.04 -1.67
N ILE A 349 -13.65 -1.89 -2.00
CA ILE A 349 -14.19 -0.57 -1.65
C ILE A 349 -14.45 0.23 -2.91
N MET A 350 -15.69 0.73 -3.06
CA MET A 350 -16.02 1.74 -4.06
C MET A 350 -15.68 3.13 -3.50
N LEU A 351 -14.81 3.86 -4.18
CA LEU A 351 -14.22 5.11 -3.69
C LEU A 351 -14.89 6.38 -4.23
N ASN A 352 -15.83 6.28 -5.19
CA ASN A 352 -16.43 7.45 -5.84
C ASN A 352 -16.95 8.50 -4.85
N ASP A 353 -17.84 8.06 -3.93
CA ASP A 353 -18.43 8.98 -2.94
C ASP A 353 -17.40 9.52 -1.95
N MET A 354 -16.40 8.72 -1.61
CA MET A 354 -15.36 9.10 -0.65
C MET A 354 -14.46 10.18 -1.24
N VAL A 355 -13.95 9.96 -2.46
CA VAL A 355 -13.10 10.93 -3.17
C VAL A 355 -13.87 12.20 -3.52
N SER A 356 -15.15 12.07 -3.88
CA SER A 356 -16.04 13.24 -4.08
C SER A 356 -16.15 14.08 -2.81
N LYS A 357 -16.36 13.43 -1.65
CA LYS A 357 -16.46 14.12 -0.35
C LYS A 357 -15.15 14.73 0.11
N LEU A 358 -14.02 14.16 -0.31
CA LEU A 358 -12.69 14.72 -0.05
C LEU A 358 -12.40 15.99 -0.86
N GLY A 359 -13.20 16.30 -1.89
CA GLY A 359 -13.11 17.55 -2.63
C GLY A 359 -12.88 17.41 -4.14
N ALA A 360 -12.99 16.20 -4.72
CA ALA A 360 -12.87 16.00 -6.16
C ALA A 360 -14.16 15.42 -6.81
N PRO A 361 -15.33 16.07 -6.64
CA PRO A 361 -16.57 15.57 -7.20
C PRO A 361 -16.64 15.67 -8.73
N SER A 362 -15.94 16.62 -9.35
CA SER A 362 -16.03 16.84 -10.81
C SER A 362 -15.50 15.67 -11.61
N ILE A 363 -14.55 14.88 -11.06
CA ILE A 363 -13.98 13.73 -11.78
C ILE A 363 -15.01 12.64 -12.13
N PHE A 364 -16.10 12.56 -11.36
CA PHE A 364 -17.18 11.59 -11.53
C PHE A 364 -18.40 12.16 -12.28
N ASP A 365 -18.42 13.44 -12.56
CA ASP A 365 -19.54 14.11 -13.21
C ASP A 365 -19.26 14.25 -14.71
N PRO A 366 -20.01 13.56 -15.59
CA PRO A 366 -19.77 13.59 -17.04
C PRO A 366 -19.95 14.99 -17.66
N GLN A 367 -20.61 15.93 -16.95
CA GLN A 367 -20.82 17.29 -17.44
C GLN A 367 -19.75 18.27 -16.94
N LYS A 368 -19.00 17.92 -15.89
CA LYS A 368 -18.02 18.79 -15.23
C LYS A 368 -16.59 18.32 -15.39
N ALA A 369 -16.40 17.01 -15.58
CA ALA A 369 -15.07 16.43 -15.75
C ALA A 369 -14.39 17.02 -16.99
N ASP A 370 -13.16 17.50 -16.80
CA ASP A 370 -12.29 17.97 -17.89
C ASP A 370 -10.98 17.17 -17.86
N PHE A 371 -10.94 16.14 -18.68
CA PHE A 371 -9.77 15.30 -18.95
C PHE A 371 -9.25 15.47 -20.37
N SER A 372 -9.36 16.68 -20.90
CA SER A 372 -8.98 17.03 -22.28
C SER A 372 -7.49 16.82 -22.60
N LEU A 373 -6.64 16.63 -21.57
CA LEU A 373 -5.21 16.34 -21.77
C LEU A 373 -4.91 14.85 -21.94
N ILE A 374 -5.89 13.95 -21.72
CA ILE A 374 -5.73 12.52 -22.02
C ILE A 374 -5.78 12.26 -23.52
N SER A 375 -6.77 12.85 -24.20
CA SER A 375 -6.99 12.64 -25.63
C SER A 375 -7.79 13.81 -26.23
N LYS A 376 -7.36 14.29 -27.41
CA LYS A 376 -8.06 15.34 -28.16
C LYS A 376 -9.19 14.84 -29.03
N ASN A 377 -9.20 13.55 -29.37
CA ASN A 377 -10.25 12.96 -30.22
C ASN A 377 -11.49 12.53 -29.41
N GLN A 378 -11.41 12.55 -28.07
CA GLN A 378 -12.52 12.25 -27.17
C GLN A 378 -12.79 13.46 -26.25
N LYS A 379 -14.04 13.96 -26.25
CA LYS A 379 -14.37 15.21 -25.54
C LYS A 379 -14.99 15.02 -24.15
N GLN A 380 -15.39 13.81 -23.77
CA GLN A 380 -16.13 13.56 -22.51
C GLN A 380 -15.55 12.37 -21.76
N PHE A 381 -14.35 12.55 -21.22
CA PHE A 381 -13.81 11.62 -20.24
C PHE A 381 -14.34 11.99 -18.84
N TYR A 382 -14.80 11.00 -18.09
CA TYR A 382 -15.07 11.10 -16.66
C TYR A 382 -14.85 9.74 -16.01
N VAL A 383 -14.65 9.73 -14.69
CA VAL A 383 -14.46 8.49 -13.94
C VAL A 383 -15.82 7.90 -13.57
N SER A 384 -16.23 6.80 -14.22
CA SER A 384 -17.48 6.11 -13.88
C SER A 384 -17.36 5.32 -12.57
N GLN A 385 -16.24 4.66 -12.35
CA GLN A 385 -15.94 3.88 -11.15
C GLN A 385 -14.51 4.07 -10.68
N MET A 386 -14.35 4.20 -9.37
CA MET A 386 -13.06 4.15 -8.68
C MET A 386 -13.17 3.08 -7.59
N LYS A 387 -12.44 1.97 -7.74
CA LYS A 387 -12.54 0.81 -6.88
C LYS A 387 -11.18 0.41 -6.33
N GLN A 388 -11.14 0.03 -5.05
CA GLN A 388 -9.95 -0.52 -4.42
C GLN A 388 -10.23 -1.90 -3.86
N LYS A 389 -9.35 -2.86 -4.16
CA LYS A 389 -9.24 -4.11 -3.40
C LYS A 389 -7.90 -4.13 -2.68
N ALA A 390 -7.91 -4.46 -1.41
CA ALA A 390 -6.72 -4.59 -0.59
C ALA A 390 -6.85 -5.81 0.33
N ALA A 391 -5.73 -6.42 0.68
CA ALA A 391 -5.69 -7.53 1.62
C ALA A 391 -4.39 -7.52 2.41
N ILE A 392 -4.46 -7.99 3.65
CA ILE A 392 -3.32 -8.24 4.52
C ILE A 392 -3.53 -9.53 5.29
N GLU A 393 -2.44 -10.24 5.55
CA GLU A 393 -2.40 -11.35 6.48
C GLU A 393 -1.20 -11.18 7.41
N VAL A 394 -1.42 -11.30 8.70
CA VAL A 394 -0.45 -11.11 9.76
C VAL A 394 -0.38 -12.36 10.62
N ASN A 395 0.83 -12.90 10.76
CA ASN A 395 1.14 -14.07 11.56
C ASN A 395 2.49 -13.91 12.28
N GLU A 396 3.00 -14.95 12.90
CA GLU A 396 4.25 -14.95 13.66
C GLU A 396 5.49 -14.61 12.84
N GLU A 397 5.48 -14.96 11.56
CA GLU A 397 6.56 -14.67 10.61
C GLU A 397 6.58 -13.19 10.19
N GLY A 398 5.45 -12.53 10.25
CA GLY A 398 5.23 -11.20 9.70
C GLY A 398 4.06 -11.21 8.73
N THR A 399 4.25 -10.60 7.58
CA THR A 399 3.39 -10.73 6.43
C THR A 399 4.04 -11.77 5.51
N LYS A 400 3.68 -13.01 5.68
CA LYS A 400 4.18 -14.31 5.20
C LYS A 400 5.42 -14.34 4.30
N THR A 401 6.53 -14.91 4.78
CA THR A 401 7.64 -15.45 3.99
C THR A 401 8.53 -16.43 4.74
N THR A 402 9.21 -17.30 3.97
CA THR A 402 10.31 -18.17 4.40
C THR A 402 11.54 -17.36 4.80
N ALA A 403 12.09 -17.63 5.98
CA ALA A 403 13.00 -16.77 6.72
C ALA A 403 14.47 -16.83 6.29
N VAL A 404 15.14 -15.68 6.46
CA VAL A 404 16.54 -15.61 6.89
C VAL A 404 16.58 -14.72 8.14
N THR A 405 16.88 -15.32 9.30
CA THR A 405 16.98 -14.59 10.57
C THR A 405 18.39 -14.02 10.68
N VAL A 406 18.51 -12.71 10.70
CA VAL A 406 19.73 -12.00 11.13
C VAL A 406 19.35 -11.08 12.26
N SER A 407 19.62 -11.48 13.50
CA SER A 407 19.48 -10.62 14.67
C SER A 407 20.75 -9.76 14.79
N MET A 408 20.65 -8.46 14.53
CA MET A 408 21.66 -7.49 14.92
C MET A 408 21.13 -6.65 16.07
N MET A 409 21.57 -6.95 17.27
CA MET A 409 21.44 -6.03 18.40
C MET A 409 22.57 -5.01 18.34
N THR A 410 22.27 -3.77 17.97
CA THR A 410 23.24 -2.67 18.06
C THR A 410 22.68 -1.57 18.95
N GLY A 411 23.38 -1.34 20.04
CA GLY A 411 23.31 -0.12 20.86
C GLY A 411 22.42 -0.21 22.09
N SER A 412 23.02 0.10 23.25
CA SER A 412 22.33 0.32 24.53
C SER A 412 21.50 1.60 24.46
N ASN A 413 20.28 1.53 23.94
CA ASN A 413 19.31 2.57 24.20
C ASN A 413 18.83 2.44 25.65
N ILE A 414 18.79 3.57 26.36
CA ILE A 414 18.24 3.61 27.72
C ILE A 414 16.77 3.21 27.62
N VAL A 415 16.43 2.07 28.25
CA VAL A 415 15.06 1.56 28.28
C VAL A 415 14.31 2.33 29.38
N ASN A 416 13.37 3.17 28.98
CA ASN A 416 12.59 4.01 29.88
C ASN A 416 11.27 3.34 30.29
N GLY A 417 11.32 2.12 30.88
CA GLY A 417 10.16 1.52 31.49
C GLY A 417 9.73 0.16 30.92
N LYS A 418 8.65 -0.35 31.50
CA LYS A 418 7.94 -1.55 31.04
C LYS A 418 6.57 -1.13 30.52
N GLY A 419 6.12 -1.74 29.43
CA GLY A 419 4.82 -1.53 28.83
C GLY A 419 4.06 -2.85 28.69
N GLU A 420 2.76 -2.75 28.54
CA GLU A 420 1.87 -3.85 28.16
C GLU A 420 1.06 -3.42 26.94
N PHE A 421 0.96 -4.32 25.97
CA PHE A 421 0.17 -4.11 24.78
C PHE A 421 -0.56 -5.39 24.39
N HIS A 422 -1.78 -5.54 24.87
CA HIS A 422 -2.61 -6.71 24.62
C HIS A 422 -3.76 -6.34 23.66
N ALA A 423 -3.57 -6.59 22.36
CA ALA A 423 -4.56 -6.32 21.33
C ALA A 423 -5.69 -7.36 21.34
N ASN A 424 -6.41 -7.44 22.45
CA ASN A 424 -7.55 -8.33 22.71
C ASN A 424 -8.91 -7.66 22.43
N ARG A 425 -8.91 -6.52 21.77
CA ARG A 425 -10.04 -5.73 21.31
C ARG A 425 -9.71 -5.02 20.01
N PRO A 426 -10.67 -4.40 19.30
CA PRO A 426 -10.43 -3.73 18.03
C PRO A 426 -9.28 -2.73 18.08
N PHE A 427 -8.48 -2.71 17.00
CA PHE A 427 -7.30 -1.85 16.88
C PHE A 427 -7.13 -1.31 15.46
N VAL A 428 -6.36 -0.22 15.34
CA VAL A 428 -5.91 0.37 14.07
C VAL A 428 -4.47 -0.09 13.80
N TYR A 429 -4.14 -0.34 12.54
CA TYR A 429 -2.75 -0.59 12.13
C TYR A 429 -2.37 0.25 10.92
N VAL A 430 -1.10 0.63 10.87
CA VAL A 430 -0.53 1.47 9.79
C VAL A 430 0.81 0.88 9.37
N ILE A 431 0.99 0.61 8.08
CA ILE A 431 2.29 0.23 7.52
C ILE A 431 2.93 1.47 6.89
N GLN A 432 4.13 1.78 7.35
CA GLN A 432 4.86 2.99 6.99
C GLN A 432 6.31 2.66 6.65
N GLU A 433 6.85 3.39 5.66
CA GLU A 433 8.30 3.47 5.46
C GLU A 433 8.85 4.64 6.29
N TRP A 434 9.87 4.35 7.09
CA TRP A 434 10.30 5.28 8.14
C TRP A 434 11.08 6.48 7.60
N SER A 435 11.97 6.29 6.61
CA SER A 435 12.86 7.38 6.17
C SER A 435 12.12 8.46 5.38
N SER A 436 11.12 8.08 4.61
CA SER A 436 10.23 9.01 3.92
C SER A 436 9.09 9.50 4.79
N GLY A 437 8.67 8.72 5.80
CA GLY A 437 7.46 8.97 6.57
C GLY A 437 6.17 8.65 5.82
N ALA A 438 6.24 8.10 4.61
CA ALA A 438 5.06 7.80 3.80
C ALA A 438 4.26 6.59 4.33
N ILE A 439 2.94 6.74 4.36
CA ILE A 439 1.99 5.70 4.77
C ILE A 439 1.57 4.89 3.54
N PHE A 440 1.83 3.57 3.58
CA PHE A 440 1.49 2.65 2.50
C PHE A 440 0.14 1.96 2.72
N PHE A 441 -0.15 1.57 3.96
CA PHE A 441 -1.42 0.93 4.30
C PHE A 441 -1.95 1.43 5.63
N ILE A 442 -3.27 1.50 5.73
CA ILE A 442 -4.01 1.76 6.97
C ILE A 442 -5.16 0.77 7.03
N GLY A 443 -5.40 0.20 8.20
CA GLY A 443 -6.54 -0.69 8.40
C GLY A 443 -6.97 -0.77 9.86
N THR A 444 -8.10 -1.43 10.05
CA THR A 444 -8.61 -1.84 11.36
C THR A 444 -8.84 -3.34 11.38
N PHE A 445 -8.63 -3.93 12.53
CA PHE A 445 -9.06 -5.28 12.82
C PHE A 445 -10.09 -5.25 13.95
N GLN A 446 -11.25 -5.88 13.74
CA GLN A 446 -12.39 -5.84 14.64
C GLN A 446 -12.85 -7.23 15.10
N GLY A 447 -12.09 -8.29 14.73
CA GLY A 447 -12.43 -9.66 15.07
C GLY A 447 -13.45 -10.29 14.09
N ASN A 448 -13.49 -9.85 12.85
CA ASN A 448 -14.37 -10.38 11.80
C ASN A 448 -13.67 -10.45 10.46
#